data_6f058c0648b1bd76088f0518df67825a
#
_entry.id   6f058c0648b1bd76088f0518df67825a
#
_cell.length_a   1.000
_cell.length_b   1.000
_cell.length_c   1.000
_cell.angle_alpha   90.00
_cell.angle_beta   90.00
_cell.angle_gamma   90.00
#
_symmetry.space_group_name_H-M   'P 1'
#
loop_
_entity.id
_entity.type
_entity.pdbx_description
1 polymer ?
#
loop_
_entity_poly.entity_id
_entity_poly.type
_entity_poly.pdbx_seq_one_letter_code
_entity_poly.pdbx_strand_id
1 'polypeptide(L)'
;MEKEIVDSLMDEIDSLWKILKENPGFSSLMNHPDIGRDEKLEILHNVFEGKLSDILYGFLEVLIHKGRYGAIDDIFTYYTDRYKAFHKIGVAYVTSAGALTDGQKARIEKRLIETTQYSKMELHYSLDKDLIGGLVIRIGDRVVDSSIRTKLEGLQRQLMKVQLS
;
A
#
# COMPACT_ATOMS: atom_id res chain seq x y z
N MET A 1 -1.14 -24.22 8.22
CA MET A 1 0.03 -24.56 7.40
C MET A 1 0.16 -23.64 6.19
N GLU A 2 -0.71 -23.70 5.14
CA GLU A 2 -0.60 -22.79 3.98
C GLU A 2 -0.71 -21.30 4.34
N LYS A 3 -1.63 -20.94 5.23
CA LYS A 3 -1.84 -19.55 5.65
C LYS A 3 -0.64 -18.97 6.40
N GLU A 4 -0.03 -19.73 7.29
CA GLU A 4 1.16 -19.35 8.03
C GLU A 4 2.37 -19.11 7.11
N ILE A 5 2.49 -19.93 6.06
CA ILE A 5 3.54 -19.76 5.05
C ILE A 5 3.33 -18.45 4.26
N VAL A 6 2.08 -18.14 3.90
CA VAL A 6 1.74 -16.91 3.18
C VAL A 6 2.00 -15.68 4.04
N ASP A 7 1.65 -15.72 5.33
CA ASP A 7 1.88 -14.62 6.27
C ASP A 7 3.39 -14.41 6.50
N SER A 8 4.15 -15.48 6.74
CA SER A 8 5.62 -15.42 6.88
C SER A 8 6.33 -14.89 5.63
N LEU A 9 5.87 -15.33 4.44
CA LEU A 9 6.42 -14.86 3.18
C LEU A 9 6.13 -13.35 2.96
N MET A 10 4.95 -12.86 3.38
CA MET A 10 4.63 -11.44 3.29
C MET A 10 5.54 -10.59 4.15
N ASP A 11 5.77 -11.00 5.41
CA ASP A 11 6.68 -10.30 6.33
C ASP A 11 8.12 -10.26 5.78
N GLU A 12 8.54 -11.35 5.14
CA GLU A 12 9.85 -11.46 4.52
C GLU A 12 9.97 -10.56 3.28
N ILE A 13 8.93 -10.51 2.44
CA ILE A 13 8.87 -9.62 1.27
C ILE A 13 8.93 -8.15 1.72
N ASP A 14 8.17 -7.75 2.73
CA ASP A 14 8.17 -6.38 3.25
C ASP A 14 9.55 -5.99 3.78
N SER A 15 10.20 -6.90 4.49
CA SER A 15 11.56 -6.70 5.02
C SER A 15 12.58 -6.55 3.89
N LEU A 16 12.54 -7.45 2.91
CA LEU A 16 13.41 -7.40 1.75
C LEU A 16 13.18 -6.14 0.93
N TRP A 17 11.93 -5.79 0.66
CA TRP A 17 11.58 -4.62 -0.13
C TRP A 17 12.07 -3.32 0.52
N LYS A 18 11.99 -3.22 1.84
CA LYS A 18 12.55 -2.11 2.60
C LYS A 18 14.08 -2.04 2.42
N ILE A 19 14.78 -3.17 2.58
CA ILE A 19 16.24 -3.25 2.39
C ILE A 19 16.62 -2.81 0.97
N LEU A 20 15.90 -3.26 -0.06
CA LEU A 20 16.18 -2.90 -1.44
C LEU A 20 15.98 -1.40 -1.69
N LYS A 21 14.95 -0.78 -1.10
CA LYS A 21 14.71 0.68 -1.19
C LYS A 21 15.77 1.50 -0.47
N GLU A 22 16.28 1.02 0.65
CA GLU A 22 17.37 1.65 1.39
C GLU A 22 18.73 1.49 0.68
N ASN A 23 18.85 0.50 -0.22
CA ASN A 23 20.07 0.17 -0.95
C ASN A 23 19.87 0.21 -2.48
N PRO A 24 19.57 1.36 -3.08
CA PRO A 24 19.27 1.46 -4.53
C PRO A 24 20.44 1.03 -5.42
N GLY A 25 21.67 1.05 -4.89
CA GLY A 25 22.86 0.56 -5.61
C GLY A 25 22.76 -0.91 -5.98
N PHE A 26 22.17 -1.76 -5.13
CA PHE A 26 21.95 -3.16 -5.42
C PHE A 26 21.00 -3.35 -6.60
N SER A 27 19.88 -2.64 -6.60
CA SER A 27 18.91 -2.69 -7.71
C SER A 27 19.50 -2.17 -9.02
N SER A 28 20.33 -1.10 -8.95
CA SER A 28 21.06 -0.58 -10.13
C SER A 28 22.03 -1.60 -10.69
N LEU A 29 22.77 -2.32 -9.84
CA LEU A 29 23.69 -3.37 -10.23
C LEU A 29 22.95 -4.55 -10.89
N MET A 30 21.85 -5.00 -10.31
CA MET A 30 21.03 -6.09 -10.85
C MET A 30 20.38 -5.73 -12.19
N ASN A 31 20.11 -4.46 -12.46
CA ASN A 31 19.57 -3.98 -13.73
C ASN A 31 20.65 -3.57 -14.74
N HIS A 32 21.93 -3.60 -14.36
CA HIS A 32 23.01 -3.15 -15.25
C HIS A 32 23.14 -4.09 -16.46
N PRO A 33 23.16 -3.54 -17.70
CA PRO A 33 23.21 -4.37 -18.90
C PRO A 33 24.55 -5.08 -19.12
N ASP A 34 25.66 -4.47 -18.67
CA ASP A 34 27.01 -5.01 -18.87
C ASP A 34 27.38 -6.11 -17.88
N ILE A 35 26.62 -6.28 -16.80
CA ILE A 35 26.85 -7.35 -15.82
C ILE A 35 26.14 -8.62 -16.31
N GLY A 36 26.93 -9.67 -16.44
CA GLY A 36 26.48 -10.99 -16.89
C GLY A 36 25.47 -11.61 -15.91
N ARG A 37 24.65 -12.53 -16.45
CA ARG A 37 23.65 -13.22 -15.63
C ARG A 37 24.29 -14.03 -14.50
N ASP A 38 25.36 -14.74 -14.79
CA ASP A 38 26.05 -15.60 -13.82
C ASP A 38 26.69 -14.77 -12.70
N GLU A 39 27.25 -13.61 -13.04
CA GLU A 39 27.78 -12.66 -12.07
C GLU A 39 26.69 -12.09 -11.16
N LYS A 40 25.52 -11.77 -11.71
CA LYS A 40 24.35 -11.34 -10.90
C LYS A 40 23.87 -12.42 -9.94
N LEU A 41 23.88 -13.68 -10.37
CA LEU A 41 23.52 -14.81 -9.52
C LEU A 41 24.54 -15.03 -8.40
N GLU A 42 25.84 -14.88 -8.70
CA GLU A 42 26.88 -14.96 -7.69
C GLU A 42 26.76 -13.85 -6.65
N ILE A 43 26.43 -12.62 -7.07
CA ILE A 43 26.16 -11.51 -6.15
C ILE A 43 24.92 -11.78 -5.29
N LEU A 44 23.84 -12.29 -5.90
CA LEU A 44 22.64 -12.66 -5.16
C LEU A 44 22.95 -13.70 -4.07
N HIS A 45 23.71 -14.72 -4.44
CA HIS A 45 24.16 -15.78 -3.54
C HIS A 45 24.97 -15.22 -2.36
N ASN A 46 26.01 -14.42 -2.65
CA ASN A 46 26.87 -13.84 -1.62
C ASN A 46 26.12 -12.93 -0.64
N VAL A 47 25.08 -12.27 -1.08
CA VAL A 47 24.30 -11.31 -0.26
C VAL A 47 23.20 -12.00 0.54
N PHE A 48 22.46 -12.93 -0.06
CA PHE A 48 21.20 -13.43 0.48
C PHE A 48 21.16 -14.92 0.83
N GLU A 49 22.17 -15.71 0.49
CA GLU A 49 22.19 -17.13 0.87
C GLU A 49 22.04 -17.32 2.37
N GLY A 50 21.12 -18.19 2.76
CA GLY A 50 20.80 -18.50 4.17
C GLY A 50 20.14 -17.37 4.95
N LYS A 51 19.81 -16.25 4.30
CA LYS A 51 19.12 -15.09 4.93
C LYS A 51 17.68 -14.96 4.49
N LEU A 52 17.31 -15.55 3.38
CA LEU A 52 15.97 -15.60 2.84
C LEU A 52 15.43 -17.03 2.85
N SER A 53 14.11 -17.17 2.85
CA SER A 53 13.49 -18.46 2.61
C SER A 53 13.83 -18.98 1.21
N ASP A 54 13.83 -20.31 1.05
CA ASP A 54 14.09 -20.96 -0.24
C ASP A 54 13.12 -20.48 -1.34
N ILE A 55 11.89 -20.14 -0.94
CA ILE A 55 10.86 -19.63 -1.84
C ILE A 55 11.23 -18.25 -2.39
N LEU A 56 11.60 -17.32 -1.51
CA LEU A 56 11.92 -15.95 -1.92
C LEU A 56 13.28 -15.89 -2.64
N TYR A 57 14.25 -16.67 -2.17
CA TYR A 57 15.54 -16.78 -2.82
C TYR A 57 15.40 -17.34 -4.25
N GLY A 58 14.70 -18.47 -4.42
CA GLY A 58 14.46 -19.06 -5.74
C GLY A 58 13.63 -18.15 -6.66
N PHE A 59 12.72 -17.35 -6.12
CA PHE A 59 12.02 -16.33 -6.89
C PHE A 59 12.98 -15.27 -7.44
N LEU A 60 13.92 -14.75 -6.64
CA LEU A 60 14.92 -13.78 -7.10
C LEU A 60 15.84 -14.38 -8.18
N GLU A 61 16.26 -15.63 -8.01
CA GLU A 61 17.03 -16.35 -9.04
C GLU A 61 16.27 -16.40 -10.37
N VAL A 62 14.97 -16.75 -10.33
CA VAL A 62 14.13 -16.80 -11.54
C VAL A 62 14.03 -15.42 -12.19
N LEU A 63 13.88 -14.34 -11.41
CA LEU A 63 13.85 -12.98 -11.95
C LEU A 63 15.14 -12.61 -12.70
N ILE A 64 16.29 -12.98 -12.15
CA ILE A 64 17.60 -12.74 -12.77
C ILE A 64 17.74 -13.60 -14.03
N HIS A 65 17.41 -14.90 -13.96
CA HIS A 65 17.45 -15.79 -15.11
C HIS A 65 16.57 -15.31 -16.28
N LYS A 66 15.42 -14.76 -15.98
CA LYS A 66 14.48 -14.22 -16.99
C LYS A 66 14.81 -12.80 -17.42
N GLY A 67 15.81 -12.14 -16.82
CA GLY A 67 16.13 -10.72 -17.07
C GLY A 67 15.01 -9.76 -16.68
N ARG A 68 14.22 -10.11 -15.66
CA ARG A 68 13.04 -9.36 -15.23
C ARG A 68 13.20 -8.71 -13.84
N TYR A 69 14.42 -8.59 -13.36
CA TYR A 69 14.68 -7.98 -12.04
C TYR A 69 14.11 -6.55 -11.94
N GLY A 70 14.11 -5.79 -13.03
CA GLY A 70 13.55 -4.44 -13.06
C GLY A 70 12.04 -4.35 -12.75
N ALA A 71 11.31 -5.46 -12.82
CA ALA A 71 9.89 -5.53 -12.47
C ALA A 71 9.63 -5.91 -11.00
N ILE A 72 10.66 -5.99 -10.14
CA ILE A 72 10.55 -6.49 -8.77
C ILE A 72 9.58 -5.66 -7.93
N ASP A 73 9.60 -4.34 -8.07
CA ASP A 73 8.70 -3.43 -7.35
C ASP A 73 7.23 -3.64 -7.73
N ASP A 74 6.95 -3.81 -9.03
CA ASP A 74 5.61 -4.09 -9.53
C ASP A 74 5.09 -5.44 -9.05
N ILE A 75 5.98 -6.45 -9.03
CA ILE A 75 5.63 -7.79 -8.55
C ILE A 75 5.35 -7.78 -7.06
N PHE A 76 6.16 -7.12 -6.25
CA PHE A 76 5.92 -7.01 -4.81
C PHE A 76 4.66 -6.21 -4.50
N THR A 77 4.40 -5.14 -5.23
CA THR A 77 3.14 -4.38 -5.13
C THR A 77 1.94 -5.27 -5.44
N TYR A 78 1.98 -5.99 -6.57
CA TYR A 78 0.90 -6.91 -6.97
C TYR A 78 0.67 -8.02 -5.93
N TYR A 79 1.75 -8.62 -5.40
CA TYR A 79 1.66 -9.65 -4.37
C TYR A 79 1.02 -9.10 -3.09
N THR A 80 1.45 -7.92 -2.64
CA THR A 80 0.87 -7.24 -1.47
C THR A 80 -0.62 -6.96 -1.64
N ASP A 81 -1.05 -6.50 -2.81
CA ASP A 81 -2.47 -6.26 -3.10
C ASP A 81 -3.28 -7.55 -3.08
N ARG A 82 -2.72 -8.64 -3.62
CA ARG A 82 -3.36 -9.97 -3.59
C ARG A 82 -3.43 -10.53 -2.17
N TYR A 83 -2.38 -10.36 -1.38
CA TYR A 83 -2.35 -10.73 0.03
C TYR A 83 -3.43 -9.97 0.81
N LYS A 84 -3.52 -8.66 0.65
CA LYS A 84 -4.56 -7.84 1.29
C LYS A 84 -5.96 -8.27 0.89
N ALA A 85 -6.19 -8.55 -0.39
CA ALA A 85 -7.47 -9.04 -0.89
C ALA A 85 -7.84 -10.40 -0.29
N PHE A 86 -6.90 -11.34 -0.22
CA PHE A 86 -7.10 -12.67 0.37
C PHE A 86 -7.46 -12.60 1.86
N HIS A 87 -6.78 -11.74 2.61
CA HIS A 87 -7.01 -11.55 4.05
C HIS A 87 -8.16 -10.56 4.36
N LYS A 88 -8.84 -10.06 3.32
CA LYS A 88 -9.89 -9.03 3.45
C LYS A 88 -9.40 -7.81 4.24
N ILE A 89 -8.20 -7.35 3.94
CA ILE A 89 -7.62 -6.12 4.49
C ILE A 89 -7.99 -4.97 3.55
N GLY A 90 -8.77 -4.03 4.04
CA GLY A 90 -9.11 -2.81 3.30
C GLY A 90 -8.05 -1.74 3.50
N VAL A 91 -7.72 -1.00 2.46
CA VAL A 91 -6.86 0.19 2.56
C VAL A 91 -7.73 1.43 2.40
N ALA A 92 -7.67 2.33 3.39
CA ALA A 92 -8.40 3.58 3.34
C ALA A 92 -7.49 4.79 3.60
N TYR A 93 -7.70 5.83 2.81
CA TYR A 93 -7.05 7.12 2.97
C TYR A 93 -8.03 8.08 3.64
N VAL A 94 -7.65 8.60 4.80
CA VAL A 94 -8.46 9.50 5.62
C VAL A 94 -7.81 10.87 5.63
N THR A 95 -8.45 11.83 4.99
CA THR A 95 -8.01 13.23 4.98
C THR A 95 -8.87 14.04 5.93
N SER A 96 -8.25 14.81 6.81
CA SER A 96 -8.92 15.64 7.83
C SER A 96 -8.40 17.07 7.83
N ALA A 97 -9.24 18.01 8.28
CA ALA A 97 -8.85 19.42 8.42
C ALA A 97 -7.84 19.67 9.56
N GLY A 98 -7.79 18.78 10.55
CA GLY A 98 -6.90 18.84 11.70
C GLY A 98 -6.45 17.46 12.17
N ALA A 99 -5.48 17.42 13.06
CA ALA A 99 -4.97 16.18 13.61
C ALA A 99 -6.08 15.41 14.37
N LEU A 100 -6.21 14.12 14.04
CA LEU A 100 -7.17 13.24 14.69
C LEU A 100 -6.57 12.65 15.97
N THR A 101 -7.36 12.62 17.02
CA THR A 101 -7.01 11.92 18.26
C THR A 101 -7.08 10.39 18.05
N ASP A 102 -6.40 9.62 18.88
CA ASP A 102 -6.42 8.15 18.78
C ASP A 102 -7.83 7.57 18.95
N GLY A 103 -8.65 8.18 19.82
CA GLY A 103 -10.04 7.80 19.97
C GLY A 103 -10.89 8.06 18.70
N GLN A 104 -10.60 9.13 17.96
CA GLN A 104 -11.24 9.40 16.68
C GLN A 104 -10.79 8.40 15.60
N LYS A 105 -9.51 8.09 15.54
CA LYS A 105 -8.95 7.07 14.62
C LYS A 105 -9.60 5.70 14.86
N ALA A 106 -9.66 5.25 16.12
CA ALA A 106 -10.30 3.98 16.49
C ALA A 106 -11.79 3.93 16.10
N ARG A 107 -12.53 5.06 16.25
CA ARG A 107 -13.94 5.13 15.85
C ARG A 107 -14.11 5.07 14.33
N ILE A 108 -13.20 5.68 13.56
CA ILE A 108 -13.19 5.62 12.10
C ILE A 108 -12.95 4.17 11.67
N GLU A 109 -11.91 3.53 12.19
CA GLU A 109 -11.57 2.14 11.88
C GLU A 109 -12.75 1.20 12.16
N LYS A 110 -13.31 1.26 13.37
CA LYS A 110 -14.47 0.47 13.75
C LYS A 110 -15.64 0.66 12.77
N ARG A 111 -15.95 1.91 12.44
CA ARG A 111 -17.06 2.23 11.52
C ARG A 111 -16.82 1.70 10.12
N LEU A 112 -15.57 1.75 9.64
CA LEU A 112 -15.21 1.23 8.34
C LEU A 112 -15.34 -0.31 8.28
N ILE A 113 -14.87 -1.01 9.32
CA ILE A 113 -15.04 -2.46 9.43
C ILE A 113 -16.53 -2.86 9.46
N GLU A 114 -17.35 -2.14 10.23
CA GLU A 114 -18.80 -2.40 10.33
C GLU A 114 -19.57 -2.16 9.02
N THR A 115 -19.10 -1.23 8.17
CA THR A 115 -19.81 -0.81 6.95
C THR A 115 -19.24 -1.36 5.67
N THR A 116 -18.15 -2.14 5.75
CA THR A 116 -17.47 -2.75 4.60
C THR A 116 -17.39 -4.26 4.76
N GLN A 117 -16.86 -4.94 3.73
CA GLN A 117 -16.64 -6.39 3.77
C GLN A 117 -15.26 -6.78 4.32
N TYR A 118 -14.49 -5.79 4.79
CA TYR A 118 -13.13 -6.02 5.24
C TYR A 118 -13.10 -6.47 6.70
N SER A 119 -12.17 -7.37 7.02
CA SER A 119 -11.92 -7.87 8.37
C SER A 119 -10.94 -7.01 9.15
N LYS A 120 -10.07 -6.31 8.43
CA LYS A 120 -9.08 -5.35 8.95
C LYS A 120 -9.01 -4.14 8.04
N MET A 121 -8.57 -3.01 8.60
CA MET A 121 -8.36 -1.78 7.84
C MET A 121 -6.93 -1.27 8.05
N GLU A 122 -6.27 -0.96 6.96
CA GLU A 122 -5.03 -0.18 6.93
C GLU A 122 -5.39 1.27 6.63
N LEU A 123 -5.12 2.17 7.58
CA LEU A 123 -5.57 3.56 7.51
C LEU A 123 -4.37 4.49 7.34
N HIS A 124 -4.38 5.23 6.23
CA HIS A 124 -3.41 6.28 5.95
C HIS A 124 -4.04 7.63 6.22
N TYR A 125 -3.45 8.41 7.12
CA TYR A 125 -3.96 9.71 7.53
C TYR A 125 -3.20 10.84 6.87
N SER A 126 -3.93 11.83 6.36
CA SER A 126 -3.38 13.06 5.81
C SER A 126 -4.14 14.28 6.34
N LEU A 127 -3.49 15.44 6.30
CA LEU A 127 -4.07 16.71 6.70
C LEU A 127 -4.29 17.58 5.47
N ASP A 128 -5.48 18.17 5.39
CA ASP A 128 -5.84 19.17 4.39
C ASP A 128 -6.63 20.29 5.05
N LYS A 129 -6.01 21.44 5.20
CA LYS A 129 -6.60 22.62 5.85
C LYS A 129 -7.73 23.25 5.03
N ASP A 130 -7.78 23.00 3.73
CA ASP A 130 -8.79 23.54 2.84
C ASP A 130 -10.17 22.88 3.04
N LEU A 131 -10.23 21.78 3.79
CA LEU A 131 -11.49 21.14 4.15
C LEU A 131 -12.35 21.98 5.14
N ILE A 132 -11.77 22.99 5.80
CA ILE A 132 -12.39 23.82 6.86
C ILE A 132 -12.82 23.00 8.07
N GLY A 133 -13.23 21.73 7.89
CA GLY A 133 -13.65 20.76 8.89
C GLY A 133 -14.27 19.52 8.27
N GLY A 134 -14.41 18.46 9.07
CA GLY A 134 -14.92 17.16 8.62
C GLY A 134 -13.82 16.24 8.11
N LEU A 135 -14.23 15.21 7.38
CA LEU A 135 -13.38 14.12 6.89
C LEU A 135 -13.70 13.78 5.44
N VAL A 136 -12.68 13.45 4.68
CA VAL A 136 -12.80 12.74 3.39
C VAL A 136 -12.15 11.38 3.54
N ILE A 137 -12.90 10.32 3.24
CA ILE A 137 -12.41 8.94 3.33
C ILE A 137 -12.50 8.33 1.94
N ARG A 138 -11.37 7.79 1.44
CA ARG A 138 -11.29 7.07 0.18
C ARG A 138 -10.93 5.61 0.43
N ILE A 139 -11.74 4.69 -0.09
CA ILE A 139 -11.50 3.24 -0.04
C ILE A 139 -11.62 2.71 -1.47
N GLY A 140 -10.49 2.36 -2.09
CA GLY A 140 -10.47 2.02 -3.51
C GLY A 140 -11.07 3.17 -4.34
N ASP A 141 -12.11 2.87 -5.12
CA ASP A 141 -12.81 3.84 -5.97
C ASP A 141 -13.94 4.61 -5.26
N ARG A 142 -14.25 4.25 -4.01
CA ARG A 142 -15.30 4.91 -3.24
C ARG A 142 -14.74 6.06 -2.43
N VAL A 143 -15.38 7.23 -2.55
CA VAL A 143 -15.07 8.42 -1.77
C VAL A 143 -16.27 8.81 -0.94
N VAL A 144 -16.09 8.94 0.36
CA VAL A 144 -17.09 9.50 1.30
C VAL A 144 -16.55 10.83 1.78
N ASP A 145 -17.16 11.92 1.30
CA ASP A 145 -16.82 13.28 1.68
C ASP A 145 -17.87 13.82 2.66
N SER A 146 -17.45 14.03 3.91
CA SER A 146 -18.25 14.61 4.99
C SER A 146 -17.75 16.01 5.37
N SER A 147 -16.95 16.65 4.52
CA SER A 147 -16.35 17.95 4.81
C SER A 147 -17.41 19.05 4.90
N ILE A 148 -17.10 20.05 5.71
CA ILE A 148 -17.96 21.26 5.84
C ILE A 148 -17.98 21.99 4.50
N ARG A 149 -16.89 22.01 3.76
CA ARG A 149 -16.81 22.60 2.42
C ARG A 149 -17.88 22.05 1.48
N THR A 150 -17.94 20.73 1.33
CA THR A 150 -18.96 20.09 0.46
C THR A 150 -20.38 20.34 0.92
N LYS A 151 -20.62 20.41 2.24
CA LYS A 151 -21.94 20.78 2.79
C LYS A 151 -22.33 22.22 2.44
N LEU A 152 -21.40 23.17 2.57
CA LEU A 152 -21.62 24.58 2.22
C LEU A 152 -21.86 24.76 0.72
N GLU A 153 -21.07 24.11 -0.13
CA GLU A 153 -21.28 24.13 -1.59
C GLU A 153 -22.63 23.53 -2.00
N GLY A 154 -23.08 22.48 -1.28
CA GLY A 154 -24.42 21.90 -1.44
C GLY A 154 -25.52 22.87 -1.09
N LEU A 155 -25.41 23.57 0.06
CA LEU A 155 -26.35 24.58 0.49
C LEU A 155 -26.42 25.79 -0.47
N GLN A 156 -25.25 26.25 -0.93
CA GLN A 156 -25.19 27.35 -1.89
C GLN A 156 -25.92 26.99 -3.20
N ARG A 157 -25.70 25.77 -3.72
CA ARG A 157 -26.42 25.28 -4.91
C ARG A 157 -27.94 25.19 -4.70
N GLN A 158 -28.40 24.80 -3.52
CA GLN A 158 -29.84 24.76 -3.19
C GLN A 158 -30.43 26.16 -3.13
N LEU A 159 -29.76 27.13 -2.50
CA LEU A 159 -30.21 28.52 -2.44
C LEU A 159 -30.32 29.18 -3.82
N MET A 160 -29.32 28.94 -4.69
CA MET A 160 -29.35 29.45 -6.07
C MET A 160 -30.54 28.89 -6.87
N LYS A 161 -30.93 27.63 -6.66
CA LYS A 161 -32.11 27.04 -7.33
C LYS A 161 -33.41 27.67 -6.87
N VAL A 162 -33.53 28.07 -5.61
CA VAL A 162 -34.74 28.72 -5.05
C VAL A 162 -34.86 30.16 -5.56
N GLN A 163 -33.77 30.86 -5.85
CA GLN A 163 -33.81 32.24 -6.38
C GLN A 163 -34.20 32.32 -7.87
N LEU A 164 -34.16 31.19 -8.59
CA LEU A 164 -34.47 31.11 -10.03
C LEU A 164 -35.90 30.57 -10.33
N SER A 165 -36.70 30.35 -9.29
CA SER A 165 -38.11 29.93 -9.35
C SER A 165 -39.01 31.07 -8.95
#